data_366bcc3caf90c2d8770d527501cb2155
#
_entry.id   366bcc3caf90c2d8770d527501cb2155
#
_cell.length_a   1.000
_cell.length_b   1.000
_cell.length_c   1.000
_cell.angle_alpha   90.00
_cell.angle_beta   90.00
_cell.angle_gamma   90.00
#
_symmetry.space_group_name_H-M   'P 1'
#
loop_
_entity.id
_entity.type
_entity.pdbx_description
1 polymer ?
#
loop_
_entity_poly.entity_id
_entity_poly.type
_entity_poly.pdbx_seq_one_letter_code
_entity_poly.pdbx_strand_id
1 'polypeptide(L)'
;KQGTGVDDLLELVLLQADILELKANSKARAKASIVESSVQKGRGAVATVIVQNGTLKVGSTVVAGVSYGKIRALCDDTGKALKEIKPGECGVIIGLSEIASAGETLIAVQSDKEAREYAAKRYEYNRQKELSKSTKVSLDELSTKIKEGNLKSLPVILKADVQGSLEAIKASLEKLKNDEIKVNIIHSGVGGITQSDIELASASENSVVLGFNVRPTGEIKEKAKDKGVEIKTYNVIYNLIDDVKALLSGLMSPIITEEQLGQAEIRQVISVPKIGLIAGCMVSDGVINRGAKI
;
A
#
# COMPACT_ATOMS: atom_id res chain seq x y z
N LYS A 1 8.37 28.02 -4.32
CA LYS A 1 7.12 28.76 -4.08
C LYS A 1 7.12 30.16 -4.73
N GLN A 2 8.28 30.72 -5.00
CA GLN A 2 8.46 32.06 -5.60
C GLN A 2 8.46 32.04 -7.14
N GLY A 3 8.42 30.88 -7.77
CA GLY A 3 8.43 30.75 -9.24
C GLY A 3 9.77 31.05 -9.93
N THR A 4 10.82 31.36 -9.16
CA THR A 4 12.14 31.70 -9.71
C THR A 4 12.75 30.49 -10.43
N GLY A 5 13.18 30.68 -11.70
CA GLY A 5 13.82 29.65 -12.53
C GLY A 5 12.85 28.64 -13.16
N VAL A 6 11.53 28.83 -13.06
CA VAL A 6 10.54 27.93 -13.70
C VAL A 6 10.58 28.06 -15.21
N ASP A 7 10.68 29.29 -15.72
CA ASP A 7 10.75 29.56 -17.16
C ASP A 7 12.03 28.98 -17.76
N ASP A 8 13.17 29.16 -17.09
CA ASP A 8 14.46 28.58 -17.51
C ASP A 8 14.40 27.03 -17.55
N LEU A 9 13.72 26.42 -16.57
CA LEU A 9 13.50 24.97 -16.55
C LEU A 9 12.63 24.50 -17.72
N LEU A 10 11.58 25.24 -18.05
CA LEU A 10 10.71 24.93 -19.19
C LEU A 10 11.47 25.05 -20.54
N GLU A 11 12.31 26.08 -20.69
CA GLU A 11 13.17 26.23 -21.87
C GLU A 11 14.14 25.05 -22.00
N LEU A 12 14.77 24.60 -20.90
CA LEU A 12 15.64 23.43 -20.91
C LEU A 12 14.89 22.15 -21.26
N VAL A 13 13.66 21.97 -20.81
CA VAL A 13 12.81 20.82 -21.15
C VAL A 13 12.50 20.84 -22.66
N LEU A 14 12.15 21.98 -23.22
CA LEU A 14 11.88 22.12 -24.66
C LEU A 14 13.14 21.84 -25.49
N LEU A 15 14.29 22.40 -25.12
CA LEU A 15 15.55 22.14 -25.78
C LEU A 15 15.92 20.65 -25.78
N GLN A 16 15.72 19.97 -24.64
CA GLN A 16 15.96 18.53 -24.52
C GLN A 16 14.98 17.72 -25.39
N ALA A 17 13.73 18.14 -25.48
CA ALA A 17 12.73 17.50 -26.34
C ALA A 17 13.08 17.62 -27.80
N ASP A 18 13.60 18.77 -28.25
CA ASP A 18 14.07 19.00 -29.64
C ASP A 18 15.28 18.12 -29.99
N ILE A 19 16.24 17.97 -29.06
CA ILE A 19 17.40 17.10 -29.24
C ILE A 19 16.98 15.61 -29.36
N LEU A 20 15.94 15.18 -28.67
CA LEU A 20 15.46 13.79 -28.73
C LEU A 20 14.76 13.46 -30.06
N GLU A 21 14.37 14.43 -30.87
CA GLU A 21 13.67 14.26 -32.15
C GLU A 21 12.54 13.21 -32.07
N LEU A 22 11.66 13.28 -31.05
CA LEU A 22 10.61 12.30 -30.82
C LEU A 22 9.65 12.23 -32.01
N LYS A 23 9.49 11.03 -32.57
CA LYS A 23 8.65 10.79 -33.77
C LYS A 23 7.57 9.78 -33.42
N ALA A 24 6.35 10.00 -33.92
CA ALA A 24 5.24 9.10 -33.79
C ALA A 24 4.46 8.98 -35.11
N ASN A 25 3.86 7.81 -35.33
CA ASN A 25 2.99 7.56 -36.47
C ASN A 25 1.53 7.52 -36.02
N SER A 26 0.75 8.55 -36.32
CA SER A 26 -0.65 8.65 -35.98
C SER A 26 -1.56 7.57 -36.61
N LYS A 27 -1.13 6.95 -37.68
CA LYS A 27 -1.86 5.87 -38.40
C LYS A 27 -1.50 4.47 -37.91
N ALA A 28 -0.51 4.34 -37.07
CA ALA A 28 -0.14 3.05 -36.47
C ALA A 28 -1.20 2.55 -35.49
N ARG A 29 -1.02 1.32 -35.02
CA ARG A 29 -1.81 0.76 -33.89
C ARG A 29 -1.58 1.62 -32.66
N ALA A 30 -2.66 2.04 -31.99
CA ALA A 30 -2.54 2.92 -30.84
C ALA A 30 -1.81 2.23 -29.70
N LYS A 31 -0.81 2.94 -29.15
CA LYS A 31 -0.02 2.57 -27.99
C LYS A 31 0.00 3.75 -27.04
N ALA A 32 -0.36 3.52 -25.79
CA ALA A 32 -0.36 4.54 -24.75
C ALA A 32 0.24 4.01 -23.45
N SER A 33 0.73 4.89 -22.61
CA SER A 33 1.13 4.57 -21.24
C SER A 33 0.02 4.97 -20.26
N ILE A 34 -0.27 4.11 -19.30
CA ILE A 34 -1.19 4.40 -18.21
C ILE A 34 -0.42 5.20 -17.16
N VAL A 35 -0.92 6.40 -16.87
CA VAL A 35 -0.38 7.27 -15.82
C VAL A 35 -0.99 6.90 -14.49
N GLU A 36 -2.31 6.73 -14.47
CA GLU A 36 -3.08 6.49 -13.26
C GLU A 36 -4.39 5.76 -13.59
N SER A 37 -4.91 5.02 -12.63
CA SER A 37 -6.20 4.35 -12.75
C SER A 37 -7.00 4.43 -11.45
N SER A 38 -8.32 4.55 -11.60
CA SER A 38 -9.25 4.65 -10.47
C SER A 38 -10.58 3.97 -10.79
N VAL A 39 -11.42 3.79 -9.76
CA VAL A 39 -12.81 3.38 -9.92
C VAL A 39 -13.71 4.58 -9.67
N GLN A 40 -14.51 4.95 -10.66
CA GLN A 40 -15.49 6.02 -10.54
C GLN A 40 -16.91 5.44 -10.50
N LYS A 41 -17.71 5.92 -9.55
CA LYS A 41 -19.12 5.51 -9.42
C LYS A 41 -19.88 5.79 -10.72
N GLY A 42 -20.55 4.79 -11.28
CA GLY A 42 -21.30 4.89 -12.53
C GLY A 42 -20.47 4.82 -13.81
N ARG A 43 -19.16 5.01 -13.76
CA ARG A 43 -18.27 4.91 -14.94
C ARG A 43 -17.43 3.62 -14.93
N GLY A 44 -17.22 3.01 -13.75
CA GLY A 44 -16.38 1.81 -13.60
C GLY A 44 -14.89 2.14 -13.56
N ALA A 45 -14.08 1.25 -14.11
CA ALA A 45 -12.65 1.45 -14.22
C ALA A 45 -12.34 2.57 -15.23
N VAL A 46 -11.56 3.53 -14.78
CA VAL A 46 -11.15 4.73 -15.52
C VAL A 46 -9.64 4.81 -15.47
N ALA A 47 -8.99 5.12 -16.58
CA ALA A 47 -7.54 5.30 -16.61
C ALA A 47 -7.15 6.57 -17.35
N THR A 48 -6.19 7.30 -16.80
CA THR A 48 -5.52 8.41 -17.46
C THR A 48 -4.36 7.88 -18.26
N VAL A 49 -4.32 8.21 -19.54
CA VAL A 49 -3.33 7.70 -20.48
C VAL A 49 -2.62 8.81 -21.26
N ILE A 50 -1.38 8.57 -21.65
CA ILE A 50 -0.65 9.38 -22.61
C ILE A 50 -0.41 8.53 -23.85
N VAL A 51 -0.90 8.98 -25.00
CA VAL A 51 -0.73 8.26 -26.26
C VAL A 51 0.67 8.50 -26.81
N GLN A 52 1.44 7.43 -27.01
CA GLN A 52 2.80 7.46 -27.53
C GLN A 52 2.86 7.26 -29.04
N ASN A 53 1.95 6.46 -29.58
CA ASN A 53 1.91 6.13 -31.01
C ASN A 53 0.49 5.76 -31.43
N GLY A 54 0.15 5.92 -32.69
CA GLY A 54 -1.20 5.67 -33.20
C GLY A 54 -2.20 6.70 -32.71
N THR A 55 -3.46 6.48 -32.99
CA THR A 55 -4.58 7.33 -32.52
C THR A 55 -5.57 6.46 -31.77
N LEU A 56 -5.86 6.83 -30.53
CA LEU A 56 -6.84 6.14 -29.70
C LEU A 56 -8.23 6.74 -29.95
N LYS A 57 -9.22 5.89 -30.27
CA LYS A 57 -10.59 6.32 -30.62
C LYS A 57 -11.64 5.67 -29.72
N VAL A 58 -12.77 6.36 -29.57
CA VAL A 58 -13.95 5.74 -28.97
C VAL A 58 -14.35 4.52 -29.78
N GLY A 59 -14.66 3.41 -29.11
CA GLY A 59 -14.97 2.14 -29.77
C GLY A 59 -13.77 1.23 -30.04
N SER A 60 -12.53 1.72 -29.84
CA SER A 60 -11.35 0.85 -29.96
C SER A 60 -11.33 -0.20 -28.85
N THR A 61 -10.98 -1.43 -29.21
CA THR A 61 -10.69 -2.49 -28.23
C THR A 61 -9.24 -2.37 -27.79
N VAL A 62 -9.00 -2.41 -26.49
CA VAL A 62 -7.70 -2.21 -25.89
C VAL A 62 -7.39 -3.26 -24.83
N VAL A 63 -6.09 -3.49 -24.62
CA VAL A 63 -5.58 -4.33 -23.55
C VAL A 63 -4.46 -3.56 -22.82
N ALA A 64 -4.46 -3.67 -21.50
CA ALA A 64 -3.43 -3.09 -20.63
C ALA A 64 -3.15 -4.06 -19.48
N GLY A 65 -2.01 -4.73 -19.55
CA GLY A 65 -1.69 -5.78 -18.59
C GLY A 65 -2.73 -6.90 -18.56
N VAL A 66 -3.39 -7.08 -17.43
CA VAL A 66 -4.48 -8.03 -17.23
C VAL A 66 -5.85 -7.44 -17.57
N SER A 67 -5.94 -6.12 -17.64
CA SER A 67 -7.19 -5.41 -17.98
C SER A 67 -7.36 -5.31 -19.49
N TYR A 68 -8.59 -5.42 -19.95
CA TYR A 68 -8.97 -5.25 -21.35
C TYR A 68 -10.34 -4.59 -21.43
N GLY A 69 -10.72 -4.14 -22.61
CA GLY A 69 -12.05 -3.62 -22.79
C GLY A 69 -12.21 -2.82 -24.07
N LYS A 70 -13.45 -2.41 -24.34
CA LYS A 70 -13.79 -1.50 -25.43
C LYS A 70 -13.97 -0.10 -24.86
N ILE A 71 -13.25 0.87 -25.42
CA ILE A 71 -13.36 2.26 -25.01
C ILE A 71 -14.76 2.76 -25.25
N ARG A 72 -15.49 3.06 -24.18
CA ARG A 72 -16.85 3.58 -24.23
C ARG A 72 -16.87 5.09 -24.37
N ALA A 73 -15.92 5.78 -23.72
CA ALA A 73 -15.78 7.21 -23.79
C ALA A 73 -14.30 7.61 -23.60
N LEU A 74 -13.95 8.75 -24.18
CA LEU A 74 -12.69 9.46 -24.00
C LEU A 74 -13.05 10.86 -23.47
N CYS A 75 -12.28 11.34 -22.49
CA CYS A 75 -12.45 12.69 -21.93
C CYS A 75 -11.09 13.38 -21.83
N ASP A 76 -11.09 14.70 -21.83
CA ASP A 76 -9.95 15.51 -21.44
C ASP A 76 -9.83 15.63 -19.92
N ASP A 77 -8.89 16.41 -19.43
CA ASP A 77 -8.64 16.70 -18.02
C ASP A 77 -9.80 17.47 -17.36
N THR A 78 -10.59 18.19 -18.15
CA THR A 78 -11.78 18.93 -17.67
C THR A 78 -13.04 18.06 -17.65
N GLY A 79 -12.97 16.82 -18.17
CA GLY A 79 -14.10 15.89 -18.28
C GLY A 79 -14.94 16.05 -19.54
N LYS A 80 -14.51 16.90 -20.51
CA LYS A 80 -15.16 17.07 -21.80
C LYS A 80 -14.91 15.87 -22.69
N ALA A 81 -15.94 15.40 -23.38
CA ALA A 81 -15.85 14.25 -24.26
C ALA A 81 -14.96 14.52 -25.48
N LEU A 82 -14.08 13.58 -25.75
CA LEU A 82 -13.19 13.55 -26.93
C LEU A 82 -13.64 12.42 -27.87
N LYS A 83 -13.41 12.62 -29.17
CA LYS A 83 -13.62 11.56 -30.18
C LYS A 83 -12.39 10.66 -30.35
N GLU A 84 -11.23 11.27 -30.25
CA GLU A 84 -9.92 10.63 -30.41
C GLU A 84 -8.84 11.35 -29.58
N ILE A 85 -7.77 10.63 -29.27
CA ILE A 85 -6.54 11.15 -28.65
C ILE A 85 -5.37 10.78 -29.56
N LYS A 86 -4.57 11.76 -29.95
CA LYS A 86 -3.42 11.63 -30.87
C LYS A 86 -2.12 11.39 -30.10
N PRO A 87 -1.04 10.98 -30.77
CA PRO A 87 0.28 10.89 -30.16
C PRO A 87 0.71 12.20 -29.51
N GLY A 88 1.25 12.12 -28.28
CA GLY A 88 1.63 13.27 -27.48
C GLY A 88 0.51 13.88 -26.64
N GLU A 89 -0.74 13.52 -26.91
CA GLU A 89 -1.89 13.98 -26.13
C GLU A 89 -2.18 13.04 -24.96
N CYS A 90 -2.74 13.60 -23.90
CA CYS A 90 -3.27 12.85 -22.75
C CYS A 90 -4.80 12.86 -22.74
N GLY A 91 -5.37 11.90 -22.06
CA GLY A 91 -6.81 11.85 -21.84
C GLY A 91 -7.21 10.73 -20.91
N VAL A 92 -8.47 10.76 -20.53
CA VAL A 92 -9.09 9.79 -19.63
C VAL A 92 -9.91 8.81 -20.46
N ILE A 93 -9.63 7.52 -20.30
CA ILE A 93 -10.37 6.44 -20.96
C ILE A 93 -11.34 5.78 -19.99
N ILE A 94 -12.51 5.42 -20.50
CA ILE A 94 -13.56 4.73 -19.77
C ILE A 94 -13.94 3.48 -20.55
N GLY A 95 -13.94 2.31 -19.88
CA GLY A 95 -14.39 1.06 -20.54
C GLY A 95 -13.47 -0.13 -20.33
N LEU A 96 -12.46 -0.03 -19.47
CA LEU A 96 -11.66 -1.16 -19.04
C LEU A 96 -12.46 -2.10 -18.15
N SER A 97 -12.14 -3.40 -18.19
CA SER A 97 -12.76 -4.44 -17.35
C SER A 97 -12.38 -4.29 -15.88
N GLU A 98 -11.13 -3.91 -15.64
CA GLU A 98 -10.52 -3.80 -14.32
C GLU A 98 -9.58 -2.60 -14.27
N ILE A 99 -9.10 -2.28 -13.08
CA ILE A 99 -8.09 -1.26 -12.86
C ILE A 99 -6.77 -1.75 -13.46
N ALA A 100 -6.18 -0.99 -14.35
CA ALA A 100 -4.85 -1.27 -14.88
C ALA A 100 -3.78 -0.63 -14.01
N SER A 101 -2.62 -1.26 -13.88
CA SER A 101 -1.52 -0.70 -13.09
C SER A 101 -0.91 0.53 -13.75
N ALA A 102 -0.49 1.49 -12.93
CA ALA A 102 0.26 2.65 -13.42
C ALA A 102 1.58 2.19 -14.07
N GLY A 103 1.98 2.86 -15.14
CA GLY A 103 3.16 2.50 -15.93
C GLY A 103 2.95 1.35 -16.93
N GLU A 104 1.82 0.66 -16.91
CA GLU A 104 1.52 -0.35 -17.93
C GLU A 104 1.28 0.27 -19.31
N THR A 105 1.62 -0.53 -20.32
CA THR A 105 1.38 -0.15 -21.72
C THR A 105 -0.03 -0.60 -22.13
N LEU A 106 -0.83 0.34 -22.59
CA LEU A 106 -2.10 0.10 -23.24
C LEU A 106 -1.90 -0.02 -24.75
N ILE A 107 -2.45 -1.07 -25.36
CA ILE A 107 -2.34 -1.33 -26.80
C ILE A 107 -3.74 -1.57 -27.36
N ALA A 108 -4.03 -0.92 -28.50
CA ALA A 108 -5.24 -1.22 -29.25
C ALA A 108 -5.09 -2.55 -30.00
N VAL A 109 -6.11 -3.38 -29.99
CA VAL A 109 -6.14 -4.68 -30.66
C VAL A 109 -7.31 -4.75 -31.64
N GLN A 110 -7.31 -5.75 -32.55
CA GLN A 110 -8.28 -5.81 -33.62
C GLN A 110 -9.65 -6.35 -33.15
N SER A 111 -9.64 -7.23 -32.15
CA SER A 111 -10.86 -7.88 -31.69
C SER A 111 -10.89 -8.05 -30.16
N ASP A 112 -12.08 -8.16 -29.63
CA ASP A 112 -12.32 -8.44 -28.22
C ASP A 112 -11.77 -9.82 -27.79
N LYS A 113 -11.78 -10.78 -28.71
CA LYS A 113 -11.18 -12.09 -28.50
C LYS A 113 -9.66 -11.98 -28.30
N GLU A 114 -8.99 -11.25 -29.17
CA GLU A 114 -7.55 -10.99 -29.08
C GLU A 114 -7.19 -10.29 -27.73
N ALA A 115 -8.01 -9.29 -27.31
CA ALA A 115 -7.81 -8.60 -26.05
C ALA A 115 -7.89 -9.56 -24.85
N ARG A 116 -8.90 -10.43 -24.82
CA ARG A 116 -9.08 -11.41 -23.75
C ARG A 116 -7.94 -12.42 -23.68
N GLU A 117 -7.48 -12.90 -24.84
CA GLU A 117 -6.36 -13.85 -24.91
C GLU A 117 -5.04 -13.23 -24.37
N TYR A 118 -4.75 -11.98 -24.72
CA TYR A 118 -3.59 -11.27 -24.19
C TYR A 118 -3.71 -11.06 -22.67
N ALA A 119 -4.85 -10.61 -22.19
CA ALA A 119 -5.10 -10.40 -20.76
C ALA A 119 -4.97 -11.72 -19.97
N ALA A 120 -5.54 -12.81 -20.47
CA ALA A 120 -5.46 -14.15 -19.85
C ALA A 120 -4.01 -14.64 -19.77
N LYS A 121 -3.24 -14.54 -20.88
CA LYS A 121 -1.80 -14.90 -20.87
C LYS A 121 -0.99 -14.08 -19.87
N ARG A 122 -1.30 -12.79 -19.77
CA ARG A 122 -0.61 -11.90 -18.81
C ARG A 122 -0.96 -12.26 -17.37
N TYR A 123 -2.22 -12.58 -17.10
CA TYR A 123 -2.69 -13.04 -15.80
C TYR A 123 -1.97 -14.34 -15.37
N GLU A 124 -1.91 -15.33 -16.24
CA GLU A 124 -1.21 -16.60 -16.02
C GLU A 124 0.29 -16.36 -15.74
N TYR A 125 0.94 -15.52 -16.53
CA TYR A 125 2.34 -15.16 -16.32
C TYR A 125 2.58 -14.51 -14.95
N ASN A 126 1.73 -13.56 -14.57
CA ASN A 126 1.83 -12.89 -13.27
C ASN A 126 1.61 -13.89 -12.12
N ARG A 127 0.61 -14.77 -12.24
CA ARG A 127 0.32 -15.83 -11.28
C ARG A 127 1.50 -16.79 -11.10
N GLN A 128 2.10 -17.24 -12.20
CA GLN A 128 3.28 -18.11 -12.16
C GLN A 128 4.47 -17.40 -11.50
N LYS A 129 4.66 -16.12 -11.79
CA LYS A 129 5.71 -15.31 -11.18
C LYS A 129 5.52 -15.16 -9.66
N GLU A 130 4.30 -14.98 -9.18
CA GLU A 130 3.98 -14.93 -7.75
C GLU A 130 4.20 -16.28 -7.08
N LEU A 131 3.72 -17.36 -7.68
CA LEU A 131 3.94 -18.72 -7.19
C LEU A 131 5.44 -19.06 -7.11
N SER A 132 6.23 -18.70 -8.11
CA SER A 132 7.68 -18.94 -8.12
C SER A 132 8.44 -18.13 -7.06
N LYS A 133 7.93 -16.97 -6.65
CA LYS A 133 8.47 -16.21 -5.53
C LYS A 133 8.17 -16.89 -4.19
N SER A 134 6.99 -17.47 -4.03
CA SER A 134 6.59 -18.16 -2.81
C SER A 134 7.27 -19.54 -2.64
N THR A 135 7.68 -20.18 -3.75
CA THR A 135 8.28 -21.54 -3.72
C THR A 135 9.78 -21.54 -3.42
N LYS A 136 10.45 -20.39 -3.48
CA LYS A 136 11.89 -20.23 -3.16
C LYS A 136 12.16 -20.01 -1.68
N VAL A 137 11.32 -20.57 -0.80
CA VAL A 137 11.58 -20.54 0.64
C VAL A 137 12.69 -21.57 0.95
N SER A 138 13.91 -21.10 1.25
CA SER A 138 14.99 -21.94 1.73
C SER A 138 14.71 -22.45 3.16
N LEU A 139 15.38 -23.54 3.59
CA LEU A 139 15.26 -24.05 4.97
C LEU A 139 15.65 -22.99 6.02
N ASP A 140 16.55 -22.07 5.66
CA ASP A 140 16.92 -20.92 6.50
C ASP A 140 15.76 -19.91 6.64
N GLU A 141 14.99 -19.70 5.57
CA GLU A 141 13.77 -18.86 5.63
C GLU A 141 12.63 -19.55 6.37
N LEU A 142 12.57 -20.88 6.39
CA LEU A 142 11.63 -21.63 7.23
C LEU A 142 11.92 -21.42 8.72
N SER A 143 13.20 -21.45 9.10
CA SER A 143 13.59 -21.16 10.49
C SER A 143 13.32 -19.70 10.89
N THR A 144 13.46 -18.77 9.94
CA THR A 144 13.10 -17.35 10.13
C THR A 144 11.59 -17.18 10.19
N LYS A 145 10.81 -17.85 9.35
CA LYS A 145 9.34 -17.86 9.41
C LYS A 145 8.76 -18.49 10.68
N ILE A 146 9.43 -19.51 11.24
CA ILE A 146 9.06 -20.08 12.54
C ILE A 146 9.31 -19.06 13.66
N LYS A 147 10.40 -18.30 13.58
CA LYS A 147 10.64 -17.15 14.47
C LYS A 147 9.64 -16.01 14.23
N GLU A 148 9.30 -15.73 12.97
CA GLU A 148 8.27 -14.76 12.59
C GLU A 148 6.86 -15.19 13.01
N GLY A 149 6.58 -16.47 13.21
CA GLY A 149 5.33 -16.98 13.76
C GLY A 149 5.00 -16.48 15.17
N ASN A 150 6.00 -16.03 15.92
CA ASN A 150 5.85 -15.36 17.20
C ASN A 150 5.73 -13.84 17.09
N LEU A 151 5.86 -13.26 15.87
CA LEU A 151 5.71 -11.83 15.66
C LEU A 151 4.23 -11.44 15.76
N LYS A 152 3.96 -10.46 16.60
CA LYS A 152 2.65 -9.81 16.62
C LYS A 152 2.41 -9.16 15.25
N SER A 153 1.22 -9.28 14.72
CA SER A 153 0.85 -8.66 13.44
C SER A 153 -0.28 -7.67 13.63
N LEU A 154 -0.18 -6.50 12.99
CA LEU A 154 -1.27 -5.55 12.87
C LEU A 154 -2.00 -5.83 11.54
N PRO A 155 -3.21 -6.41 11.57
CA PRO A 155 -3.98 -6.66 10.37
C PRO A 155 -4.54 -5.34 9.82
N VAL A 156 -4.27 -5.04 8.55
CA VAL A 156 -4.67 -3.79 7.90
C VAL A 156 -5.43 -4.06 6.62
N ILE A 157 -6.54 -3.35 6.43
CA ILE A 157 -7.21 -3.24 5.14
C ILE A 157 -6.95 -1.83 4.61
N LEU A 158 -6.41 -1.74 3.39
CA LEU A 158 -6.03 -0.48 2.77
C LEU A 158 -6.92 -0.14 1.58
N LYS A 159 -7.54 1.05 1.61
CA LYS A 159 -8.32 1.59 0.49
C LYS A 159 -7.76 2.95 0.09
N ALA A 160 -7.62 3.16 -1.21
CA ALA A 160 -7.16 4.43 -1.76
C ALA A 160 -8.04 4.86 -2.95
N ASP A 161 -7.98 6.13 -3.29
CA ASP A 161 -8.70 6.70 -4.43
C ASP A 161 -8.14 6.23 -5.77
N VAL A 162 -6.81 6.05 -5.86
CA VAL A 162 -6.09 5.70 -7.08
C VAL A 162 -5.04 4.62 -6.84
N GLN A 163 -4.67 3.91 -7.92
CA GLN A 163 -3.74 2.78 -7.86
C GLN A 163 -2.34 3.20 -7.40
N GLY A 164 -1.82 4.32 -7.90
CA GLY A 164 -0.49 4.81 -7.53
C GLY A 164 -0.36 5.12 -6.04
N SER A 165 -1.37 5.77 -5.42
CA SER A 165 -1.43 6.01 -3.98
C SER A 165 -1.46 4.71 -3.19
N LEU A 166 -2.25 3.72 -3.63
CA LEU A 166 -2.34 2.41 -3.00
C LEU A 166 -0.99 1.71 -2.94
N GLU A 167 -0.28 1.67 -4.06
CA GLU A 167 1.04 1.02 -4.17
C GLU A 167 2.10 1.73 -3.32
N ALA A 168 2.11 3.07 -3.33
CA ALA A 168 3.04 3.86 -2.53
C ALA A 168 2.86 3.63 -1.02
N ILE A 169 1.60 3.60 -0.56
CA ILE A 169 1.28 3.34 0.85
C ILE A 169 1.65 1.90 1.21
N LYS A 170 1.29 0.93 0.37
CA LYS A 170 1.61 -0.48 0.58
C LYS A 170 3.12 -0.68 0.73
N ALA A 171 3.91 -0.16 -0.20
CA ALA A 171 5.37 -0.23 -0.15
C ALA A 171 5.96 0.46 1.10
N SER A 172 5.33 1.52 1.59
CA SER A 172 5.74 2.23 2.81
C SER A 172 5.39 1.43 4.08
N LEU A 173 4.21 0.82 4.13
CA LEU A 173 3.77 -0.02 5.24
C LEU A 173 4.58 -1.31 5.35
N GLU A 174 4.94 -1.93 4.23
CA GLU A 174 5.78 -3.13 4.18
C GLU A 174 7.20 -2.90 4.75
N LYS A 175 7.68 -1.65 4.73
CA LYS A 175 8.94 -1.26 5.37
C LYS A 175 8.84 -1.09 6.88
N LEU A 176 7.63 -0.96 7.42
CA LEU A 176 7.35 -0.81 8.84
C LEU A 176 7.29 -2.17 9.54
N LYS A 177 8.39 -2.90 9.53
CA LYS A 177 8.54 -4.13 10.30
C LYS A 177 9.67 -3.99 11.29
N ASN A 178 9.47 -4.47 12.51
CA ASN A 178 10.49 -4.63 13.54
C ASN A 178 10.60 -6.13 13.90
N ASP A 179 11.56 -6.49 14.75
CA ASP A 179 11.78 -7.87 15.17
C ASP A 179 10.60 -8.48 15.96
N GLU A 180 9.70 -7.64 16.49
CA GLU A 180 8.54 -8.07 17.28
C GLU A 180 7.20 -7.94 16.56
N ILE A 181 7.06 -6.99 15.62
CA ILE A 181 5.77 -6.65 15.01
C ILE A 181 5.93 -6.36 13.51
N LYS A 182 4.94 -6.83 12.73
CA LYS A 182 4.82 -6.49 11.31
C LYS A 182 3.41 -6.00 10.96
N VAL A 183 3.31 -5.15 9.95
CA VAL A 183 2.04 -4.83 9.32
C VAL A 183 1.65 -5.98 8.38
N ASN A 184 0.45 -6.51 8.56
CA ASN A 184 -0.11 -7.53 7.69
C ASN A 184 -1.26 -6.94 6.87
N ILE A 185 -1.00 -6.62 5.60
CA ILE A 185 -2.04 -6.11 4.70
C ILE A 185 -2.91 -7.28 4.24
N ILE A 186 -4.08 -7.45 4.88
CA ILE A 186 -5.04 -8.52 4.56
C ILE A 186 -5.67 -8.28 3.18
N HIS A 187 -6.07 -7.04 2.93
CA HIS A 187 -6.68 -6.66 1.67
C HIS A 187 -6.28 -5.23 1.30
N SER A 188 -6.11 -5.00 0.01
CA SER A 188 -5.87 -3.66 -0.53
C SER A 188 -6.66 -3.46 -1.81
N GLY A 189 -7.24 -2.29 -2.00
CA GLY A 189 -8.04 -2.02 -3.20
C GLY A 189 -8.28 -0.53 -3.43
N VAL A 190 -8.58 -0.21 -4.68
CA VAL A 190 -8.90 1.15 -5.13
C VAL A 190 -10.41 1.37 -5.06
N GLY A 191 -10.80 2.57 -4.65
CA GLY A 191 -12.19 2.99 -4.50
C GLY A 191 -12.65 3.12 -3.06
N GLY A 192 -13.95 3.32 -2.84
CA GLY A 192 -14.53 3.52 -1.50
C GLY A 192 -14.45 2.29 -0.61
N ILE A 193 -14.54 2.52 0.68
CA ILE A 193 -14.63 1.45 1.68
C ILE A 193 -16.02 0.80 1.56
N THR A 194 -16.05 -0.54 1.49
CA THR A 194 -17.26 -1.34 1.28
C THR A 194 -17.64 -2.13 2.53
N GLN A 195 -18.84 -2.69 2.54
CA GLN A 195 -19.29 -3.58 3.61
C GLN A 195 -18.40 -4.82 3.73
N SER A 196 -17.98 -5.40 2.59
CA SER A 196 -17.10 -6.58 2.57
C SER A 196 -15.75 -6.30 3.22
N ASP A 197 -15.23 -5.06 3.10
CA ASP A 197 -14.00 -4.66 3.77
C ASP A 197 -14.17 -4.69 5.30
N ILE A 198 -15.32 -4.22 5.80
CA ILE A 198 -15.62 -4.25 7.24
C ILE A 198 -15.80 -5.69 7.73
N GLU A 199 -16.47 -6.54 6.94
CA GLU A 199 -16.64 -7.96 7.27
C GLU A 199 -15.29 -8.68 7.34
N LEU A 200 -14.41 -8.41 6.39
CA LEU A 200 -13.06 -8.97 6.37
C LEU A 200 -12.21 -8.46 7.55
N ALA A 201 -12.31 -7.16 7.87
CA ALA A 201 -11.65 -6.60 9.04
C ALA A 201 -12.15 -7.26 10.33
N SER A 202 -13.46 -7.41 10.50
CA SER A 202 -14.05 -8.00 11.70
C SER A 202 -13.67 -9.46 11.95
N ALA A 203 -13.14 -10.17 10.96
CA ALA A 203 -12.65 -11.54 11.10
C ALA A 203 -11.27 -11.63 11.78
N SER A 204 -10.58 -10.51 11.94
CA SER A 204 -9.24 -10.45 12.57
C SER A 204 -9.28 -9.55 13.80
N GLU A 205 -8.70 -10.00 14.91
CA GLU A 205 -8.56 -9.19 16.12
C GLU A 205 -7.63 -7.99 15.86
N ASN A 206 -7.97 -6.85 16.45
CA ASN A 206 -7.20 -5.59 16.35
C ASN A 206 -6.95 -5.10 14.91
N SER A 207 -7.85 -5.41 13.99
CA SER A 207 -7.74 -4.96 12.61
C SER A 207 -8.13 -3.50 12.45
N VAL A 208 -7.47 -2.80 11.50
CA VAL A 208 -7.73 -1.40 11.18
C VAL A 208 -8.00 -1.24 9.68
N VAL A 209 -9.02 -0.45 9.34
CA VAL A 209 -9.30 -0.07 7.95
C VAL A 209 -8.73 1.33 7.70
N LEU A 210 -7.76 1.42 6.80
CA LEU A 210 -7.11 2.67 6.42
C LEU A 210 -7.66 3.14 5.07
N GLY A 211 -8.28 4.33 5.05
CA GLY A 211 -8.74 5.00 3.84
C GLY A 211 -7.83 6.17 3.47
N PHE A 212 -7.29 6.18 2.27
CA PHE A 212 -6.52 7.30 1.76
C PHE A 212 -7.30 8.03 0.66
N ASN A 213 -7.60 9.33 0.89
CA ASN A 213 -8.49 10.15 0.06
C ASN A 213 -9.89 9.56 -0.18
N VAL A 214 -10.29 8.53 0.58
CA VAL A 214 -11.60 7.91 0.51
C VAL A 214 -12.31 8.03 1.85
N ARG A 215 -13.61 8.29 1.81
CA ARG A 215 -14.44 8.43 3.01
C ARG A 215 -15.50 7.33 3.06
N PRO A 216 -15.69 6.69 4.21
CA PRO A 216 -16.79 5.76 4.39
C PRO A 216 -18.14 6.49 4.35
N THR A 217 -19.17 5.84 3.82
CA THR A 217 -20.55 6.32 3.90
C THR A 217 -21.07 6.19 5.32
N GLY A 218 -22.21 6.83 5.64
CA GLY A 218 -22.82 6.74 6.97
C GLY A 218 -23.10 5.29 7.38
N GLU A 219 -23.72 4.52 6.48
CA GLU A 219 -24.01 3.09 6.71
C GLU A 219 -22.75 2.26 7.01
N ILE A 220 -21.64 2.53 6.33
CA ILE A 220 -20.38 1.81 6.55
C ILE A 220 -19.78 2.17 7.92
N LYS A 221 -19.91 3.43 8.34
CA LYS A 221 -19.47 3.86 9.68
C LYS A 221 -20.26 3.17 10.80
N GLU A 222 -21.58 3.07 10.66
CA GLU A 222 -22.44 2.40 11.62
C GLU A 222 -22.09 0.90 11.70
N LYS A 223 -22.00 0.21 10.56
CA LYS A 223 -21.60 -1.20 10.52
C LYS A 223 -20.20 -1.44 11.10
N ALA A 224 -19.25 -0.55 10.88
CA ALA A 224 -17.92 -0.65 11.46
C ALA A 224 -17.97 -0.53 12.99
N LYS A 225 -18.77 0.43 13.50
CA LYS A 225 -18.99 0.61 14.94
C LYS A 225 -19.64 -0.63 15.57
N ASP A 226 -20.69 -1.19 14.94
CA ASP A 226 -21.38 -2.39 15.41
C ASP A 226 -20.46 -3.61 15.49
N LYS A 227 -19.50 -3.71 14.56
CA LYS A 227 -18.50 -4.78 14.50
C LYS A 227 -17.20 -4.49 15.25
N GLY A 228 -17.08 -3.33 15.90
CA GLY A 228 -15.86 -2.94 16.61
C GLY A 228 -14.64 -2.70 15.71
N VAL A 229 -14.86 -2.41 14.42
CA VAL A 229 -13.78 -2.16 13.45
C VAL A 229 -13.47 -0.67 13.41
N GLU A 230 -12.20 -0.32 13.62
CA GLU A 230 -11.73 1.07 13.53
C GLU A 230 -11.47 1.46 12.06
N ILE A 231 -12.05 2.59 11.63
CA ILE A 231 -11.79 3.18 10.31
C ILE A 231 -11.06 4.49 10.50
N LYS A 232 -9.85 4.60 9.94
CA LYS A 232 -9.07 5.86 9.89
C LYS A 232 -8.96 6.35 8.46
N THR A 233 -9.11 7.65 8.25
CA THR A 233 -9.04 8.27 6.92
C THR A 233 -8.00 9.36 6.88
N TYR A 234 -7.18 9.38 5.81
CA TYR A 234 -6.05 10.28 5.64
C TYR A 234 -6.04 10.91 4.26
N ASN A 235 -5.49 12.12 4.17
CA ASN A 235 -5.23 12.82 2.91
C ASN A 235 -3.72 13.06 2.71
N VAL A 236 -2.90 12.74 3.72
CA VAL A 236 -1.44 12.89 3.70
C VAL A 236 -0.81 11.57 4.09
N ILE A 237 0.08 11.04 3.23
CA ILE A 237 0.70 9.72 3.43
C ILE A 237 1.53 9.68 4.72
N TYR A 238 2.25 10.73 5.05
CA TYR A 238 3.08 10.77 6.25
C TYR A 238 2.26 10.61 7.53
N ASN A 239 1.09 11.25 7.62
CA ASN A 239 0.21 11.12 8.78
C ASN A 239 -0.29 9.69 8.95
N LEU A 240 -0.62 9.01 7.83
CA LEU A 240 -1.00 7.61 7.84
C LEU A 240 0.15 6.72 8.36
N ILE A 241 1.36 6.94 7.87
CA ILE A 241 2.55 6.16 8.26
C ILE A 241 2.86 6.38 9.74
N ASP A 242 2.80 7.61 10.23
CA ASP A 242 3.12 7.96 11.62
C ASP A 242 2.08 7.39 12.59
N ASP A 243 0.80 7.44 12.24
CA ASP A 243 -0.26 6.80 13.03
C ASP A 243 -0.12 5.28 13.08
N VAL A 244 0.23 4.63 11.96
CA VAL A 244 0.49 3.18 11.95
C VAL A 244 1.71 2.85 12.78
N LYS A 245 2.79 3.64 12.76
CA LYS A 245 3.94 3.48 13.66
C LYS A 245 3.52 3.59 15.13
N ALA A 246 2.68 4.56 15.47
CA ALA A 246 2.18 4.72 16.83
C ALA A 246 1.36 3.50 17.28
N LEU A 247 0.49 2.96 16.40
CA LEU A 247 -0.27 1.73 16.66
C LEU A 247 0.66 0.53 16.87
N LEU A 248 1.68 0.37 16.03
CA LEU A 248 2.67 -0.70 16.21
C LEU A 248 3.41 -0.56 17.54
N SER A 249 3.84 0.65 17.91
CA SER A 249 4.51 0.91 19.18
C SER A 249 3.62 0.57 20.40
N GLY A 250 2.31 0.83 20.29
CA GLY A 250 1.34 0.47 21.34
C GLY A 250 1.12 -1.04 21.50
N LEU A 251 1.40 -1.82 20.46
CA LEU A 251 1.32 -3.30 20.49
C LEU A 251 2.64 -3.96 20.93
N MET A 252 3.75 -3.22 20.99
CA MET A 252 5.04 -3.75 21.43
C MET A 252 5.01 -4.14 22.91
N SER A 253 5.81 -5.13 23.26
CA SER A 253 6.02 -5.50 24.66
C SER A 253 6.83 -4.41 25.36
N PRO A 254 6.52 -4.05 26.62
CA PRO A 254 7.30 -3.07 27.35
C PRO A 254 8.75 -3.54 27.49
N ILE A 255 9.70 -2.70 27.14
CA ILE A 255 11.12 -2.98 27.35
C ILE A 255 11.37 -2.83 28.85
N ILE A 256 11.68 -3.94 29.51
CA ILE A 256 12.12 -3.92 30.91
C ILE A 256 13.61 -3.59 30.92
N THR A 257 13.94 -2.37 31.34
CA THR A 257 15.33 -1.99 31.56
C THR A 257 15.66 -2.29 33.02
N GLU A 258 16.64 -3.14 33.26
CA GLU A 258 17.18 -3.36 34.59
C GLU A 258 18.31 -2.34 34.83
N GLU A 259 18.15 -1.53 35.87
CA GLU A 259 19.15 -0.58 36.32
C GLU A 259 19.72 -1.09 37.63
N GLN A 260 21.04 -1.27 37.66
CA GLN A 260 21.75 -1.67 38.86
C GLN A 260 21.80 -0.48 39.84
N LEU A 261 21.02 -0.51 40.89
CA LEU A 261 20.93 0.58 41.89
C LEU A 261 22.03 0.51 42.90
N GLY A 262 22.54 -0.70 43.20
CA GLY A 262 23.61 -0.88 44.19
C GLY A 262 24.01 -2.32 44.36
N GLN A 263 24.98 -2.57 45.19
CA GLN A 263 25.50 -3.89 45.56
C GLN A 263 25.52 -4.07 47.08
N ALA A 264 25.08 -5.23 47.55
CA ALA A 264 25.11 -5.57 48.95
C ALA A 264 25.74 -6.93 49.17
N GLU A 265 26.58 -7.02 50.21
CA GLU A 265 27.24 -8.23 50.64
C GLU A 265 26.50 -8.84 51.83
N ILE A 266 26.19 -10.13 51.76
CA ILE A 266 25.54 -10.86 52.87
C ILE A 266 26.58 -11.11 53.95
N ARG A 267 26.42 -10.49 55.12
CA ARG A 267 27.32 -10.63 56.28
C ARG A 267 26.87 -11.71 57.22
N GLN A 268 25.55 -11.91 57.38
CA GLN A 268 24.99 -12.89 58.31
C GLN A 268 23.65 -13.42 57.83
N VAL A 269 23.46 -14.71 57.98
CA VAL A 269 22.16 -15.34 57.68
C VAL A 269 21.55 -15.76 59.00
N ILE A 270 20.34 -15.27 59.30
CA ILE A 270 19.60 -15.55 60.55
C ILE A 270 18.37 -16.36 60.20
N SER A 271 18.18 -17.48 60.88
CA SER A 271 16.98 -18.28 60.75
C SER A 271 15.95 -17.82 61.78
N VAL A 272 14.81 -17.33 61.28
CA VAL A 272 13.70 -16.89 62.14
C VAL A 272 12.53 -17.87 62.02
N PRO A 273 12.05 -18.47 63.11
CA PRO A 273 10.91 -19.34 63.07
C PRO A 273 9.67 -18.67 62.46
N LYS A 274 8.98 -19.38 61.54
CA LYS A 274 7.81 -18.93 60.78
C LYS A 274 8.05 -17.92 59.66
N ILE A 275 9.22 -17.31 59.53
CA ILE A 275 9.51 -16.33 58.46
C ILE A 275 10.52 -16.90 57.46
N GLY A 276 11.42 -17.79 57.90
CA GLY A 276 12.47 -18.40 57.08
C GLY A 276 13.85 -17.78 57.34
N LEU A 277 14.71 -17.77 56.30
CA LEU A 277 16.05 -17.23 56.37
C LEU A 277 16.02 -15.73 56.04
N ILE A 278 16.62 -14.94 56.93
CA ILE A 278 16.78 -13.48 56.73
C ILE A 278 18.28 -13.21 56.56
N ALA A 279 18.63 -12.49 55.50
CA ALA A 279 20.00 -12.08 55.24
C ALA A 279 20.26 -10.70 55.81
N GLY A 280 21.23 -10.63 56.73
CA GLY A 280 21.82 -9.36 57.21
C GLY A 280 22.87 -8.90 56.19
N CYS A 281 22.56 -7.83 55.44
CA CYS A 281 23.42 -7.34 54.37
C CYS A 281 24.07 -6.02 54.69
N MET A 282 25.28 -5.78 54.20
CA MET A 282 25.95 -4.48 54.18
C MET A 282 25.99 -3.97 52.74
N VAL A 283 25.47 -2.78 52.50
CA VAL A 283 25.55 -2.13 51.18
C VAL A 283 26.99 -1.71 50.94
N SER A 284 27.63 -2.25 49.90
CA SER A 284 28.99 -1.99 49.50
C SER A 284 29.09 -0.87 48.44
N ASP A 285 28.08 -0.72 47.61
CA ASP A 285 28.02 0.32 46.60
C ASP A 285 26.57 0.71 46.28
N GLY A 286 26.33 1.98 45.94
CA GLY A 286 25.01 2.50 45.53
C GLY A 286 23.98 2.54 46.67
N VAL A 287 22.71 2.36 46.31
CA VAL A 287 21.55 2.43 47.20
C VAL A 287 20.62 1.23 46.96
N ILE A 288 20.13 0.63 48.02
CA ILE A 288 19.13 -0.46 47.94
C ILE A 288 17.77 0.06 48.42
N ASN A 289 16.81 0.10 47.53
CA ASN A 289 15.46 0.52 47.82
C ASN A 289 14.58 -0.66 48.22
N ARG A 290 13.61 -0.40 49.12
CA ARG A 290 12.60 -1.42 49.48
C ARG A 290 11.78 -1.82 48.26
N GLY A 291 11.79 -3.10 47.90
CA GLY A 291 11.10 -3.64 46.76
C GLY A 291 11.95 -3.76 45.47
N ALA A 292 13.23 -3.43 45.52
CA ALA A 292 14.16 -3.73 44.45
C ALA A 292 14.27 -5.24 44.25
N LYS A 293 14.38 -5.69 42.99
CA LYS A 293 14.67 -7.09 42.67
C LYS A 293 16.14 -7.39 42.95
N ILE A 294 16.40 -8.57 43.46
CA ILE A 294 17.74 -9.06 43.77
C ILE A 294 18.06 -10.19 42.75
#